data_e2f565384d412fbc8c46779cae250d26
#
_entry.id   e2f565384d412fbc8c46779cae250d26
#
_cell.length_a   1.000
_cell.length_b   1.000
_cell.length_c   1.000
_cell.angle_alpha   90.00
_cell.angle_beta   90.00
_cell.angle_gamma   90.00
#
_symmetry.space_group_name_H-M   'P 1'
#
loop_
_entity.id
_entity.type
_entity.pdbx_description
1 polymer ?
#
loop_
_entity_poly.entity_id
_entity_poly.type
_entity_poly.pdbx_seq_one_letter_code
_entity_poly.pdbx_strand_id
1 'polypeptide(L)'
;MSQPPLAPRRPSPRRHHGDTFVDHYAWMRDKSDPAFLAYLEAENAYTEAETAGLADLRQEIFEDISARTKQTDLSVPEFVRHRGLGDFWYYARSTEGHDYPSYHRCPAQGRDSLPHPQAGSPVGEQLLLDAQVLAADSAFFALGTFNVSPDGRLAAYSVDHSGDERYRLVFLD
;
A
#
# COMPACT_ATOMS: atom_id res chain seq x y z
N MET A 1 -1.49 -31.52 -20.57
CA MET A 1 -1.01 -30.76 -19.41
C MET A 1 0.47 -30.49 -19.63
N SER A 2 0.87 -29.23 -19.66
CA SER A 2 2.27 -28.85 -19.67
C SER A 2 2.92 -29.22 -18.34
N GLN A 3 4.22 -29.50 -18.34
CA GLN A 3 4.92 -29.70 -17.07
C GLN A 3 5.30 -28.33 -16.49
N PRO A 4 5.16 -28.13 -15.14
CA PRO A 4 5.60 -26.91 -14.54
C PRO A 4 7.10 -26.70 -14.74
N PRO A 5 7.55 -25.45 -14.85
CA PRO A 5 8.97 -25.12 -14.94
C PRO A 5 9.73 -25.67 -13.73
N LEU A 6 10.96 -26.07 -13.94
CA LEU A 6 11.83 -26.54 -12.86
C LEU A 6 12.99 -25.56 -12.66
N ALA A 7 13.11 -25.02 -11.47
CA ALA A 7 14.25 -24.16 -11.12
C ALA A 7 15.56 -24.96 -11.17
N PRO A 8 16.59 -24.49 -11.89
CA PRO A 8 17.87 -25.18 -11.95
C PRO A 8 18.59 -25.17 -10.60
N ARG A 9 19.06 -26.34 -10.19
CA ARG A 9 19.83 -26.49 -8.95
C ARG A 9 21.29 -26.07 -9.20
N ARG A 10 21.71 -24.97 -8.55
CA ARG A 10 23.08 -24.45 -8.57
C ARG A 10 23.67 -24.55 -7.17
N PRO A 11 24.53 -25.54 -6.86
CA PRO A 11 25.06 -25.72 -5.52
C PRO A 11 25.86 -24.50 -5.04
N SER A 12 25.46 -23.93 -3.91
CA SER A 12 26.15 -22.82 -3.23
C SER A 12 26.41 -23.23 -1.78
N PRO A 13 27.65 -23.66 -1.43
CA PRO A 13 27.98 -24.00 -0.04
C PRO A 13 27.97 -22.75 0.83
N ARG A 14 27.22 -22.82 1.94
CA ARG A 14 27.16 -21.79 2.96
C ARG A 14 27.67 -22.33 4.30
N ARG A 15 28.52 -21.57 4.94
CA ARG A 15 29.07 -21.91 6.24
C ARG A 15 28.59 -20.93 7.31
N HIS A 16 28.04 -21.45 8.40
CA HIS A 16 27.57 -20.66 9.50
C HIS A 16 27.79 -21.39 10.83
N HIS A 17 28.42 -20.73 11.81
CA HIS A 17 28.75 -21.29 13.13
C HIS A 17 29.45 -22.68 13.11
N GLY A 18 30.29 -22.92 12.11
CA GLY A 18 30.99 -24.19 11.95
C GLY A 18 30.25 -25.24 11.11
N ASP A 19 28.96 -25.08 10.90
CA ASP A 19 28.18 -25.95 10.02
C ASP A 19 28.27 -25.51 8.56
N THR A 20 28.24 -26.48 7.66
CA THR A 20 28.20 -26.24 6.21
C THR A 20 26.97 -26.89 5.62
N PHE A 21 26.14 -26.11 4.93
CA PHE A 21 25.02 -26.62 4.15
C PHE A 21 25.10 -26.11 2.71
N VAL A 22 24.46 -26.84 1.79
CA VAL A 22 24.45 -26.47 0.36
C VAL A 22 23.07 -25.89 0.03
N ASP A 23 23.04 -24.58 -0.29
CA ASP A 23 21.87 -23.90 -0.81
C ASP A 23 21.88 -23.99 -2.35
N HIS A 24 20.95 -24.77 -2.91
CA HIS A 24 20.85 -24.95 -4.36
C HIS A 24 20.18 -23.79 -5.09
N TYR A 25 19.53 -22.90 -4.37
CA TYR A 25 18.71 -21.82 -4.90
C TYR A 25 19.15 -20.42 -4.44
N ALA A 26 20.38 -20.30 -3.90
CA ALA A 26 20.96 -19.02 -3.48
C ALA A 26 20.99 -17.97 -4.62
N TRP A 27 21.07 -18.42 -5.86
CA TRP A 27 21.07 -17.59 -7.06
C TRP A 27 19.76 -16.80 -7.26
N MET A 28 18.63 -17.27 -6.71
CA MET A 28 17.35 -16.58 -6.77
C MET A 28 17.29 -15.31 -5.91
N ARG A 29 18.31 -15.02 -5.11
CA ARG A 29 18.39 -13.79 -4.31
C ARG A 29 18.78 -12.57 -5.14
N ASP A 30 19.47 -12.80 -6.25
CA ASP A 30 19.79 -11.74 -7.19
C ASP A 30 18.59 -11.51 -8.12
N LYS A 31 17.83 -10.45 -7.81
CA LYS A 31 16.64 -10.06 -8.58
C LYS A 31 16.98 -9.64 -10.02
N SER A 32 18.24 -9.36 -10.33
CA SER A 32 18.72 -8.96 -11.64
C SER A 32 19.34 -10.11 -12.46
N ASP A 33 19.50 -11.31 -11.87
CA ASP A 33 20.00 -12.49 -12.60
C ASP A 33 19.05 -12.84 -13.76
N PRO A 34 19.51 -12.80 -15.03
CA PRO A 34 18.67 -13.13 -16.18
C PRO A 34 18.03 -14.52 -16.11
N ALA A 35 18.70 -15.48 -15.46
CA ALA A 35 18.15 -16.83 -15.29
C ALA A 35 17.02 -16.85 -14.25
N PHE A 36 17.07 -15.98 -13.24
CA PHE A 36 15.97 -15.82 -12.30
C PHE A 36 14.74 -15.19 -12.98
N LEU A 37 14.96 -14.13 -13.77
CA LEU A 37 13.87 -13.48 -14.52
C LEU A 37 13.24 -14.45 -15.52
N ALA A 38 14.06 -15.19 -16.29
CA ALA A 38 13.55 -16.18 -17.24
C ALA A 38 12.76 -17.32 -16.55
N TYR A 39 13.17 -17.74 -15.34
CA TYR A 39 12.42 -18.71 -14.56
C TYR A 39 11.06 -18.16 -14.12
N LEU A 40 10.99 -16.91 -13.64
CA LEU A 40 9.72 -16.25 -13.28
C LEU A 40 8.77 -16.09 -14.48
N GLU A 41 9.32 -15.70 -15.64
CA GLU A 41 8.55 -15.59 -16.88
C GLU A 41 7.96 -16.95 -17.31
N ALA A 42 8.73 -18.04 -17.18
CA ALA A 42 8.26 -19.38 -17.48
C ALA A 42 7.15 -19.84 -16.50
N GLU A 43 7.26 -19.54 -15.21
CA GLU A 43 6.22 -19.84 -14.21
C GLU A 43 4.94 -19.04 -14.48
N ASN A 44 5.06 -17.77 -14.86
CA ASN A 44 3.91 -16.95 -15.23
C ASN A 44 3.21 -17.50 -16.47
N ALA A 45 3.98 -17.84 -17.52
CA ALA A 45 3.42 -18.41 -18.75
C ALA A 45 2.73 -19.78 -18.50
N TYR A 46 3.31 -20.62 -17.64
CA TYR A 46 2.69 -21.88 -17.21
C TYR A 46 1.37 -21.63 -16.48
N THR A 47 1.37 -20.70 -15.53
CA THR A 47 0.17 -20.33 -14.76
C THR A 47 -0.94 -19.80 -15.66
N GLU A 48 -0.61 -18.91 -16.61
CA GLU A 48 -1.58 -18.39 -17.58
C GLU A 48 -2.19 -19.50 -18.42
N ALA A 49 -1.35 -20.43 -18.92
CA ALA A 49 -1.82 -21.54 -19.73
C ALA A 49 -2.73 -22.51 -18.94
N GLU A 50 -2.36 -22.87 -17.72
CA GLU A 50 -3.16 -23.79 -16.88
C GLU A 50 -4.45 -23.14 -16.35
N THR A 51 -4.48 -21.82 -16.19
CA THR A 51 -5.66 -21.10 -15.69
C THR A 51 -6.47 -20.40 -16.78
N ALA A 52 -6.12 -20.53 -18.06
CA ALA A 52 -6.81 -19.88 -19.17
C ALA A 52 -8.33 -20.16 -19.21
N GLY A 53 -8.72 -21.41 -18.86
CA GLY A 53 -10.13 -21.80 -18.79
C GLY A 53 -10.93 -21.18 -17.64
N LEU A 54 -10.26 -20.43 -16.74
CA LEU A 54 -10.89 -19.77 -15.59
C LEU A 54 -11.09 -18.27 -15.79
N ALA A 55 -10.85 -17.73 -16.99
CA ALA A 55 -10.89 -16.30 -17.25
C ALA A 55 -12.26 -15.69 -16.93
N ASP A 56 -13.34 -16.30 -17.39
CA ASP A 56 -14.70 -15.82 -17.15
C ASP A 56 -15.05 -15.86 -15.65
N LEU A 57 -14.70 -16.95 -14.95
CA LEU A 57 -14.92 -17.06 -13.50
C LEU A 57 -14.14 -16.00 -12.72
N ARG A 58 -12.89 -15.72 -13.11
CA ARG A 58 -12.09 -14.65 -12.48
C ARG A 58 -12.74 -13.28 -12.67
N GLN A 59 -13.24 -13.02 -13.88
CA GLN A 59 -13.93 -11.76 -14.19
C GLN A 59 -15.21 -11.62 -13.37
N GLU A 60 -16.03 -12.67 -13.29
CA GLU A 60 -17.25 -12.67 -12.48
C GLU A 60 -16.95 -12.40 -10.99
N ILE A 61 -15.95 -13.08 -10.42
CA ILE A 61 -15.53 -12.86 -9.02
C ILE A 61 -15.02 -11.43 -8.82
N PHE A 62 -14.23 -10.90 -9.75
CA PHE A 62 -13.71 -9.53 -9.68
C PHE A 62 -14.85 -8.51 -9.69
N GLU A 63 -15.82 -8.65 -10.59
CA GLU A 63 -16.98 -7.77 -10.69
C GLU A 63 -17.84 -7.83 -9.42
N ASP A 64 -18.04 -9.01 -8.87
CA ASP A 64 -18.83 -9.24 -7.66
C ASP A 64 -18.16 -8.61 -6.40
N ILE A 65 -16.83 -8.71 -6.28
CA ILE A 65 -16.07 -8.06 -5.22
C ILE A 65 -16.09 -6.53 -5.39
N SER A 66 -15.85 -6.05 -6.62
CA SER A 66 -15.83 -4.62 -6.92
C SER A 66 -17.17 -3.96 -6.65
N ALA A 67 -18.28 -4.61 -7.00
CA ALA A 67 -19.63 -4.10 -6.77
C ALA A 67 -19.98 -3.96 -5.27
N ARG A 68 -19.33 -4.73 -4.40
CA ARG A 68 -19.51 -4.67 -2.94
C ARG A 68 -18.54 -3.74 -2.25
N THR A 69 -17.51 -3.27 -2.93
CA THR A 69 -16.46 -2.42 -2.38
C THR A 69 -16.81 -0.97 -2.63
N LYS A 70 -16.96 -0.18 -1.58
CA LYS A 70 -17.07 1.27 -1.72
C LYS A 70 -15.72 1.85 -2.12
N GLN A 71 -15.65 2.42 -3.30
CA GLN A 71 -14.43 3.04 -3.81
C GLN A 71 -14.23 4.45 -3.25
N THR A 72 -15.32 5.21 -3.08
CA THR A 72 -15.29 6.51 -2.40
C THR A 72 -15.89 6.38 -1.01
N ASP A 73 -15.06 6.50 0.01
CA ASP A 73 -15.50 6.38 1.42
C ASP A 73 -14.56 7.16 2.34
N LEU A 74 -14.96 7.26 3.61
CA LEU A 74 -14.13 7.79 4.70
C LEU A 74 -13.71 6.64 5.62
N SER A 75 -12.48 6.72 6.14
CA SER A 75 -12.10 5.90 7.29
C SER A 75 -13.00 6.27 8.49
N VAL A 76 -13.00 5.42 9.53
CA VAL A 76 -13.63 5.79 10.78
C VAL A 76 -12.98 7.09 11.30
N PRO A 77 -13.76 8.18 11.47
CA PRO A 77 -13.19 9.44 11.94
C PRO A 77 -12.70 9.34 13.38
N GLU A 78 -11.53 9.90 13.65
CA GLU A 78 -10.95 9.96 14.98
C GLU A 78 -11.13 11.37 15.57
N PHE A 79 -11.71 11.43 16.79
CA PHE A 79 -11.88 12.68 17.52
C PHE A 79 -10.62 13.00 18.31
N VAL A 80 -9.98 14.14 18.00
CA VAL A 80 -8.77 14.59 18.67
C VAL A 80 -8.97 15.98 19.26
N ARG A 81 -8.57 16.15 20.51
CA ARG A 81 -8.57 17.43 21.21
C ARG A 81 -7.16 17.99 21.27
N HIS A 82 -6.94 19.12 20.60
CA HIS A 82 -5.66 19.81 20.63
C HIS A 82 -5.67 20.98 21.61
N ARG A 83 -4.69 21.01 22.50
CA ARG A 83 -4.56 22.07 23.50
C ARG A 83 -4.24 23.41 22.81
N GLY A 84 -5.18 24.34 22.88
CA GLY A 84 -5.01 25.69 22.30
C GLY A 84 -5.38 25.83 20.82
N LEU A 85 -5.72 24.74 20.14
CA LEU A 85 -6.18 24.77 18.74
C LEU A 85 -7.67 24.41 18.61
N GLY A 86 -8.19 23.56 19.50
CA GLY A 86 -9.58 23.10 19.50
C GLY A 86 -9.74 21.62 19.20
N ASP A 87 -10.96 21.22 19.00
CA ASP A 87 -11.34 19.84 18.75
C ASP A 87 -11.48 19.59 17.23
N PHE A 88 -10.99 18.45 16.75
CA PHE A 88 -11.02 18.09 15.33
C PHE A 88 -11.39 16.62 15.14
N TRP A 89 -12.04 16.35 13.99
CA TRP A 89 -12.15 15.03 13.41
C TRP A 89 -11.04 14.81 12.38
N TYR A 90 -10.33 13.70 12.50
CA TYR A 90 -9.30 13.24 11.54
C TYR A 90 -9.81 12.02 10.82
N TYR A 91 -9.59 11.95 9.51
CA TYR A 91 -10.02 10.82 8.69
C TYR A 91 -9.21 10.76 7.40
N ALA A 92 -9.14 9.56 6.83
CA ALA A 92 -8.69 9.35 5.47
C ALA A 92 -9.90 9.27 4.53
N ARG A 93 -9.71 9.74 3.31
CA ARG A 93 -10.70 9.63 2.23
C ARG A 93 -10.12 8.82 1.09
N SER A 94 -10.78 7.71 0.72
CA SER A 94 -10.58 7.05 -0.56
C SER A 94 -11.43 7.74 -1.63
N THR A 95 -10.93 7.77 -2.85
CA THR A 95 -11.62 8.36 -3.99
C THR A 95 -11.54 7.40 -5.16
N GLU A 96 -12.66 7.17 -5.83
CA GLU A 96 -12.71 6.31 -7.02
C GLU A 96 -11.67 6.75 -8.06
N GLY A 97 -10.92 5.79 -8.59
CA GLY A 97 -9.84 6.04 -9.55
C GLY A 97 -8.51 6.48 -8.94
N HIS A 98 -8.41 6.56 -7.60
CA HIS A 98 -7.16 6.82 -6.88
C HIS A 98 -6.67 5.54 -6.20
N ASP A 99 -5.37 5.27 -6.31
CA ASP A 99 -4.73 4.13 -5.64
C ASP A 99 -4.42 4.42 -4.17
N TYR A 100 -4.31 5.71 -3.82
CA TYR A 100 -3.91 6.16 -2.49
C TYR A 100 -4.91 7.15 -1.89
N PRO A 101 -5.13 7.11 -0.55
CA PRO A 101 -6.04 8.02 0.12
C PRO A 101 -5.45 9.41 0.32
N SER A 102 -6.33 10.35 0.58
CA SER A 102 -5.99 11.67 1.13
C SER A 102 -6.38 11.74 2.62
N TYR A 103 -5.61 12.48 3.41
CA TYR A 103 -5.78 12.63 4.86
C TYR A 103 -6.27 14.02 5.18
N HIS A 104 -7.32 14.10 5.98
CA HIS A 104 -8.04 15.33 6.25
C HIS A 104 -8.27 15.52 7.74
N ARG A 105 -8.52 16.78 8.12
CA ARG A 105 -9.19 17.10 9.39
C ARG A 105 -10.27 18.15 9.17
N CYS A 106 -11.27 18.16 10.03
CA CYS A 106 -12.24 19.25 10.09
C CYS A 106 -12.53 19.62 11.55
N PRO A 107 -12.92 20.90 11.84
CA PRO A 107 -13.31 21.29 13.18
C PRO A 107 -14.49 20.46 13.69
N ALA A 108 -14.41 19.98 14.93
CA ALA A 108 -15.47 19.25 15.58
C ALA A 108 -16.31 20.20 16.44
N GLN A 109 -17.63 20.19 16.26
CA GLN A 109 -18.59 20.91 17.12
C GLN A 109 -19.03 20.07 18.32
N GLY A 110 -18.32 18.99 18.61
CA GLY A 110 -18.59 18.00 19.63
C GLY A 110 -18.41 16.58 19.08
N ARG A 111 -18.53 15.59 19.94
CA ARG A 111 -18.37 14.18 19.56
C ARG A 111 -19.48 13.63 18.67
N ASP A 112 -20.63 14.31 18.64
CA ASP A 112 -21.80 13.91 17.85
C ASP A 112 -21.81 14.51 16.44
N SER A 113 -20.82 15.38 16.11
CA SER A 113 -20.70 16.04 14.81
C SER A 113 -19.80 15.29 13.84
N LEU A 114 -20.01 13.99 13.71
CA LEU A 114 -19.21 13.11 12.82
C LEU A 114 -19.28 13.56 11.35
N PRO A 115 -18.15 13.68 10.66
CA PRO A 115 -18.15 13.81 9.20
C PRO A 115 -18.76 12.56 8.55
N HIS A 116 -19.56 12.76 7.50
CA HIS A 116 -20.24 11.67 6.81
C HIS A 116 -19.85 11.64 5.34
N PRO A 117 -19.51 10.49 4.75
CA PRO A 117 -19.00 10.39 3.37
C PRO A 117 -19.96 10.94 2.31
N GLN A 118 -21.26 10.87 2.56
CA GLN A 118 -22.29 11.34 1.64
C GLN A 118 -22.68 12.82 1.82
N ALA A 119 -22.18 13.49 2.84
CA ALA A 119 -22.52 14.87 3.14
C ALA A 119 -21.62 15.90 2.40
N GLY A 120 -20.72 15.45 1.54
CA GLY A 120 -19.70 16.29 0.93
C GLY A 120 -18.58 16.68 1.90
N SER A 121 -17.75 17.65 1.52
CA SER A 121 -16.68 18.12 2.40
C SER A 121 -17.24 18.92 3.59
N PRO A 122 -16.89 18.56 4.83
CA PRO A 122 -17.30 19.31 6.01
C PRO A 122 -16.81 20.77 5.98
N VAL A 123 -17.57 21.66 6.62
CA VAL A 123 -17.16 23.07 6.74
C VAL A 123 -15.85 23.17 7.49
N GLY A 124 -14.87 23.88 6.91
CA GLY A 124 -13.54 24.04 7.48
C GLY A 124 -12.64 22.81 7.33
N GLU A 125 -12.98 21.89 6.43
CA GLU A 125 -12.11 20.76 6.10
C GLU A 125 -10.74 21.26 5.63
N GLN A 126 -9.69 20.61 6.12
CA GLN A 126 -8.31 20.87 5.76
C GLN A 126 -7.68 19.57 5.23
N LEU A 127 -7.11 19.64 4.03
CA LEU A 127 -6.25 18.58 3.51
C LEU A 127 -4.91 18.66 4.23
N LEU A 128 -4.49 17.55 4.82
CA LEU A 128 -3.21 17.44 5.55
C LEU A 128 -2.16 16.74 4.71
N LEU A 129 -2.55 15.69 3.99
CA LEU A 129 -1.64 14.92 3.13
C LEU A 129 -2.45 14.30 1.98
N ASP A 130 -1.97 14.44 0.77
CA ASP A 130 -2.49 13.75 -0.40
C ASP A 130 -1.46 12.70 -0.86
N ALA A 131 -1.74 11.42 -0.53
CA ALA A 131 -0.82 10.35 -0.88
C ALA A 131 -0.83 10.03 -2.38
N GLN A 132 -1.94 10.33 -3.09
CA GLN A 132 -2.00 10.20 -4.56
C GLN A 132 -1.07 11.19 -5.24
N VAL A 133 -1.00 12.43 -4.75
CA VAL A 133 -0.07 13.45 -5.28
C VAL A 133 1.38 13.05 -4.99
N LEU A 134 1.66 12.52 -3.79
CA LEU A 134 3.01 12.07 -3.44
C LEU A 134 3.49 10.88 -4.26
N ALA A 135 2.56 10.06 -4.73
CA ALA A 135 2.86 8.87 -5.56
C ALA A 135 3.03 9.17 -7.05
N ALA A 136 2.60 10.35 -7.53
CA ALA A 136 2.34 10.64 -8.96
C ALA A 136 3.50 10.34 -9.93
N ASP A 137 4.75 10.55 -9.51
CA ASP A 137 5.93 10.36 -10.36
C ASP A 137 6.78 9.14 -9.94
N SER A 138 6.20 8.22 -9.18
CA SER A 138 6.92 7.08 -8.60
C SER A 138 6.51 5.77 -9.26
N ALA A 139 7.48 4.94 -9.63
CA ALA A 139 7.21 3.56 -10.07
C ALA A 139 6.73 2.67 -8.92
N PHE A 140 7.04 3.06 -7.69
CA PHE A 140 6.59 2.44 -6.45
C PHE A 140 6.36 3.52 -5.40
N PHE A 141 5.30 3.38 -4.61
CA PHE A 141 5.03 4.28 -3.48
C PHE A 141 4.41 3.50 -2.33
N ALA A 142 4.95 3.70 -1.13
CA ALA A 142 4.34 3.23 0.10
C ALA A 142 4.40 4.32 1.17
N LEU A 143 3.24 4.64 1.75
CA LEU A 143 3.14 5.48 2.94
C LEU A 143 3.34 4.60 4.18
N GLY A 144 4.43 4.81 4.92
CA GLY A 144 4.74 4.04 6.11
C GLY A 144 3.96 4.51 7.33
N THR A 145 3.95 5.81 7.58
CA THR A 145 3.21 6.43 8.68
C THR A 145 2.78 7.85 8.33
N PHE A 146 1.71 8.31 8.97
CA PHE A 146 1.30 9.70 9.01
C PHE A 146 0.77 10.03 10.41
N ASN A 147 1.34 11.05 11.04
CA ASN A 147 0.96 11.48 12.38
C ASN A 147 0.96 12.99 12.49
N VAL A 148 0.08 13.50 13.34
CA VAL A 148 -0.02 14.93 13.68
C VAL A 148 0.47 15.13 15.11
N SER A 149 1.19 16.24 15.34
CA SER A 149 1.70 16.58 16.67
C SER A 149 0.56 16.79 17.68
N PRO A 150 0.83 16.60 18.99
CA PRO A 150 -0.19 16.77 20.02
C PRO A 150 -0.85 18.14 20.06
N ASP A 151 -0.16 19.17 19.60
CA ASP A 151 -0.69 20.55 19.48
C ASP A 151 -1.39 20.83 18.15
N GLY A 152 -1.38 19.85 17.22
CA GLY A 152 -2.05 19.93 15.92
C GLY A 152 -1.40 20.85 14.88
N ARG A 153 -0.15 21.29 15.10
CA ARG A 153 0.54 22.28 14.26
C ARG A 153 1.51 21.66 13.27
N LEU A 154 2.11 20.53 13.63
CA LEU A 154 3.06 19.82 12.77
C LEU A 154 2.46 18.48 12.37
N ALA A 155 2.82 18.03 11.19
CA ALA A 155 2.59 16.65 10.76
C ALA A 155 3.91 15.99 10.37
N ALA A 156 3.99 14.68 10.52
CA ALA A 156 5.10 13.88 10.06
C ALA A 156 4.59 12.67 9.27
N TYR A 157 5.23 12.39 8.16
CA TYR A 157 4.95 11.18 7.38
C TYR A 157 6.23 10.51 6.90
N SER A 158 6.15 9.22 6.62
CA SER A 158 7.28 8.50 6.04
C SER A 158 6.88 7.81 4.75
N VAL A 159 7.78 7.82 3.75
CA VAL A 159 7.53 7.26 2.42
C VAL A 159 8.69 6.40 1.96
N ASP A 160 8.35 5.32 1.26
CA ASP A 160 9.26 4.49 0.48
C ASP A 160 8.87 4.60 -1.00
N HIS A 161 9.84 4.98 -1.86
CA HIS A 161 9.69 5.07 -3.31
C HIS A 161 10.43 3.96 -4.07
N SER A 162 11.07 3.03 -3.36
CA SER A 162 11.91 1.97 -3.94
C SER A 162 11.40 0.56 -3.71
N GLY A 163 10.54 0.35 -2.72
CA GLY A 163 10.03 -0.96 -2.34
C GLY A 163 11.03 -1.79 -1.53
N ASP A 164 12.02 -1.14 -0.92
CA ASP A 164 13.05 -1.79 -0.09
C ASP A 164 12.83 -1.58 1.41
N GLU A 165 11.66 -1.05 1.79
CA GLU A 165 11.24 -0.76 3.16
C GLU A 165 12.14 0.27 3.88
N ARG A 166 12.85 1.10 3.12
CA ARG A 166 13.61 2.23 3.64
C ARG A 166 12.82 3.50 3.51
N TYR A 167 12.25 3.93 4.62
CA TYR A 167 11.35 5.07 4.66
C TYR A 167 12.10 6.38 4.92
N ARG A 168 11.85 7.37 4.09
CA ARG A 168 12.26 8.76 4.34
C ARG A 168 11.21 9.45 5.19
N LEU A 169 11.60 9.99 6.36
CA LEU A 169 10.74 10.78 7.22
C LEU A 169 10.72 12.24 6.76
N VAL A 170 9.54 12.82 6.68
CA VAL A 170 9.29 14.21 6.28
C VAL A 170 8.42 14.87 7.33
N PHE A 171 8.71 16.14 7.63
CA PHE A 171 7.90 16.99 8.51
C PHE A 171 7.22 18.08 7.70
N LEU A 172 5.97 18.37 8.04
CA LEU A 172 5.14 19.45 7.49
C LEU A 172 4.79 20.42 8.62
N ASP A 173 4.79 21.72 8.30
CA ASP A 173 4.44 22.84 9.18
C ASP A 173 3.11 23.45 8.75
#